data_4701eb679c644f27458ec32b1cdf8510
#
_entry.id   4701eb679c644f27458ec32b1cdf8510
#
_cell.length_a   1.000
_cell.length_b   1.000
_cell.length_c   1.000
_cell.angle_alpha   90.00
_cell.angle_beta   90.00
_cell.angle_gamma   90.00
#
_symmetry.space_group_name_H-M   'P 1'
#
loop_
_entity.id
_entity.type
_entity.pdbx_description
1 polymer ?
#
loop_
_entity_poly.entity_id
_entity_poly.type
_entity_poly.pdbx_seq_one_letter_code
_entity_poly.pdbx_strand_id
1 'polypeptide(L)'
;ALVVALFRLQRQAELFLDDAGEEATHRMLLPAGQLHDRGNGGGNVSPHIAERLNRKPVFIDMPRNVTLPNTDPESAYGPKVLLMDQYSASDGDIFPYRFRSLGLGKIVGRRSWGGVVGIRGSLPFVDGGILNRPEFANYDIEGKTWPIEGYGVDPDIEVYNNPADEYKGKDDQLDKALEVILEELKNRKELPAPPPYMKRN
;
A
#
# COMPACT_ATOMS: atom_id res chain seq x y z
N ALA A 1 8.28 10.74 1.33
CA ALA A 1 7.94 10.27 -0.03
C ALA A 1 6.62 9.49 -0.08
N LEU A 2 6.28 8.74 0.96
CA LEU A 2 5.06 7.89 1.00
C LEU A 2 3.73 8.69 1.02
N VAL A 3 3.74 9.93 1.50
CA VAL A 3 2.53 10.77 1.62
C VAL A 3 2.08 11.37 0.27
N VAL A 4 2.96 11.42 -0.73
CA VAL A 4 2.69 12.07 -2.03
C VAL A 4 1.80 11.21 -2.95
N ALA A 5 1.77 9.90 -2.77
CA ALA A 5 1.00 8.99 -3.63
C ALA A 5 -0.51 9.05 -3.41
N LEU A 6 -0.95 9.30 -2.17
CA LEU A 6 -2.39 9.48 -1.85
C LEU A 6 -3.02 10.70 -2.54
N PHE A 7 -2.25 11.78 -2.75
CA PHE A 7 -2.76 13.01 -3.39
C PHE A 7 -2.79 12.97 -4.93
N ARG A 8 -1.97 12.13 -5.58
CA ARG A 8 -2.02 12.00 -7.05
C ARG A 8 -3.20 11.18 -7.55
N LEU A 9 -3.63 10.18 -6.80
CA LEU A 9 -4.81 9.36 -7.11
C LEU A 9 -6.12 10.16 -7.07
N GLN A 10 -6.22 11.12 -6.16
CA GLN A 10 -7.37 11.99 -6.06
C GLN A 10 -7.61 12.78 -7.37
N ARG A 11 -6.56 13.31 -8.00
CA ARG A 11 -6.68 14.06 -9.27
C ARG A 11 -6.91 13.19 -10.51
N GLN A 12 -6.34 11.98 -10.57
CA GLN A 12 -6.52 11.11 -11.76
C GLN A 12 -7.86 10.34 -11.72
N ALA A 13 -8.37 10.02 -10.54
CA ALA A 13 -9.69 9.41 -10.42
C ALA A 13 -10.82 10.41 -10.67
N GLU A 14 -10.63 11.69 -10.37
CA GLU A 14 -11.55 12.78 -10.76
C GLU A 14 -11.70 12.91 -12.28
N LEU A 15 -10.69 12.53 -13.06
CA LEU A 15 -10.74 12.55 -14.53
C LEU A 15 -11.50 11.38 -15.18
N PHE A 16 -11.77 10.29 -14.43
CA PHE A 16 -12.44 9.10 -14.94
C PHE A 16 -13.93 8.97 -14.57
N LEU A 17 -14.46 9.90 -13.78
CA LEU A 17 -15.84 9.80 -13.23
C LEU A 17 -16.70 11.03 -13.56
N ASP A 18 -16.72 11.45 -14.81
CA ASP A 18 -17.40 12.66 -15.26
C ASP A 18 -18.94 12.66 -15.19
N ASP A 19 -19.59 11.56 -14.76
CA ASP A 19 -21.06 11.48 -14.73
C ASP A 19 -21.70 11.24 -13.34
N ALA A 20 -20.92 11.13 -12.28
CA ALA A 20 -21.45 11.04 -10.92
C ALA A 20 -21.00 12.27 -10.11
N GLY A 21 -21.92 13.09 -9.67
CA GLY A 21 -21.67 14.37 -9.00
C GLY A 21 -20.58 14.33 -7.92
N GLU A 22 -19.84 15.43 -7.79
CA GLU A 22 -18.61 15.59 -6.98
C GLU A 22 -18.63 14.95 -5.57
N GLU A 23 -19.77 14.90 -4.90
CA GLU A 23 -19.91 14.31 -3.56
C GLU A 23 -19.84 12.77 -3.53
N ALA A 24 -20.36 12.11 -4.55
CA ALA A 24 -20.32 10.65 -4.66
C ALA A 24 -18.91 10.15 -4.99
N THR A 25 -18.19 10.90 -5.83
CA THR A 25 -16.82 10.61 -6.27
C THR A 25 -15.82 10.66 -5.11
N HIS A 26 -15.94 11.66 -4.27
CA HIS A 26 -15.04 11.86 -3.10
C HIS A 26 -15.15 10.72 -2.07
N ARG A 27 -16.35 10.16 -1.90
CA ARG A 27 -16.64 9.08 -0.95
C ARG A 27 -16.32 7.68 -1.47
N MET A 28 -16.39 7.47 -2.78
CA MET A 28 -16.05 6.16 -3.39
C MET A 28 -14.53 5.90 -3.44
N LEU A 29 -13.70 6.94 -3.42
CA LEU A 29 -12.24 6.82 -3.58
C LEU A 29 -11.48 6.65 -2.26
N LEU A 30 -12.04 7.09 -1.14
CA LEU A 30 -11.40 6.96 0.17
C LEU A 30 -11.12 5.52 0.62
N PRO A 31 -11.89 4.50 0.20
CA PRO A 31 -11.61 3.11 0.59
C PRO A 31 -10.69 2.35 -0.35
N ALA A 32 -10.35 2.86 -1.53
CA ALA A 32 -9.42 2.23 -2.46
C ALA A 32 -8.08 2.97 -2.44
N GLY A 33 -6.98 2.26 -2.26
CA GLY A 33 -5.67 2.88 -2.12
C GLY A 33 -4.61 2.22 -3.00
N GLN A 34 -3.87 3.04 -3.72
CA GLN A 34 -2.62 2.67 -4.36
C GLN A 34 -1.46 3.14 -3.50
N LEU A 35 -0.57 2.21 -3.19
CA LEU A 35 0.60 2.44 -2.35
C LEU A 35 1.85 2.37 -3.21
N HIS A 36 2.79 3.25 -2.96
CA HIS A 36 3.98 3.39 -3.77
C HIS A 36 5.23 3.12 -2.91
N ASP A 37 5.82 1.98 -3.10
CA ASP A 37 7.03 1.53 -2.41
C ASP A 37 8.26 1.51 -3.33
N ARG A 38 8.11 1.84 -4.61
CA ARG A 38 9.21 1.90 -5.58
C ARG A 38 10.29 2.88 -5.14
N GLY A 39 11.55 2.42 -5.19
CA GLY A 39 12.71 3.20 -4.75
C GLY A 39 12.77 3.46 -3.24
N ASN A 40 11.99 2.76 -2.43
CA ASN A 40 12.10 2.84 -0.97
C ASN A 40 13.37 2.14 -0.50
N GLY A 41 14.41 2.90 -0.21
CA GLY A 41 15.72 2.38 0.23
C GLY A 41 15.78 1.90 1.68
N GLY A 42 14.69 1.93 2.41
CA GLY A 42 14.65 1.42 3.78
C GLY A 42 14.09 2.38 4.83
N GLY A 43 14.23 2.00 6.07
CA GLY A 43 13.70 2.69 7.24
C GLY A 43 13.13 1.72 8.26
N ASN A 44 12.09 2.16 8.98
CA ASN A 44 11.41 1.37 10.01
C ASN A 44 9.93 1.75 10.17
N VAL A 45 9.30 2.22 9.11
CA VAL A 45 7.91 2.71 9.13
C VAL A 45 6.87 1.67 8.72
N SER A 46 7.31 0.58 8.09
CA SER A 46 6.44 -0.48 7.57
C SER A 46 5.44 -1.06 8.60
N PRO A 47 5.80 -1.26 9.89
CA PRO A 47 4.83 -1.76 10.88
C PRO A 47 3.63 -0.81 11.06
N HIS A 48 3.88 0.49 11.13
CA HIS A 48 2.84 1.52 11.34
C HIS A 48 1.93 1.65 10.12
N ILE A 49 2.52 1.59 8.91
CA ILE A 49 1.75 1.66 7.67
C ILE A 49 0.89 0.41 7.52
N ALA A 50 1.48 -0.77 7.71
CA ALA A 50 0.76 -2.03 7.61
C ALA A 50 -0.38 -2.14 8.63
N GLU A 51 -0.16 -1.70 9.86
CA GLU A 51 -1.20 -1.62 10.89
C GLU A 51 -2.36 -0.70 10.44
N ARG A 52 -2.05 0.50 9.96
CA ARG A 52 -3.05 1.44 9.48
C ARG A 52 -3.87 0.87 8.32
N LEU A 53 -3.21 0.23 7.36
CA LEU A 53 -3.86 -0.37 6.20
C LEU A 53 -4.71 -1.60 6.54
N ASN A 54 -4.42 -2.27 7.65
CA ASN A 54 -5.16 -3.45 8.11
C ASN A 54 -6.37 -3.11 8.98
N ARG A 55 -6.60 -1.85 9.33
CA ARG A 55 -7.75 -1.41 10.13
C ARG A 55 -9.05 -1.67 9.38
N LYS A 56 -9.92 -2.45 10.01
CA LYS A 56 -11.25 -2.79 9.47
C LYS A 56 -12.30 -1.87 10.07
N PRO A 57 -13.34 -1.50 9.30
CA PRO A 57 -14.46 -0.75 9.85
C PRO A 57 -15.20 -1.59 10.90
N VAL A 58 -15.56 -0.96 11.99
CA VAL A 58 -16.39 -1.56 13.06
C VAL A 58 -17.83 -1.10 12.92
N PHE A 59 -18.04 0.10 12.40
CA PHE A 59 -19.35 0.70 12.21
C PHE A 59 -19.52 1.21 10.78
N ILE A 60 -20.79 1.37 10.41
CA ILE A 60 -21.21 2.10 9.22
C ILE A 60 -22.00 3.31 9.71
N ASP A 61 -21.50 4.49 9.47
CA ASP A 61 -22.15 5.73 9.81
C ASP A 61 -23.17 6.12 8.77
N MET A 62 -24.38 6.51 9.23
CA MET A 62 -25.44 7.05 8.37
C MET A 62 -25.86 8.41 8.89
N PRO A 63 -25.26 9.50 8.42
CA PRO A 63 -25.67 10.84 8.78
C PRO A 63 -27.11 11.16 8.35
N ARG A 64 -27.82 11.94 9.13
CA ARG A 64 -29.26 12.22 8.93
C ARG A 64 -29.59 12.81 7.56
N ASN A 65 -28.73 13.63 6.99
CA ASN A 65 -28.98 14.40 5.77
C ASN A 65 -28.16 13.88 4.57
N VAL A 66 -27.71 12.63 4.61
CA VAL A 66 -26.88 12.01 3.56
C VAL A 66 -27.54 10.75 3.08
N THR A 67 -27.53 10.52 1.79
CA THR A 67 -28.17 9.35 1.17
C THR A 67 -27.31 8.09 1.19
N LEU A 68 -26.01 8.24 1.43
CA LEU A 68 -25.05 7.13 1.38
C LEU A 68 -24.42 6.87 2.75
N PRO A 69 -24.35 5.60 3.17
CA PRO A 69 -23.63 5.22 4.36
C PRO A 69 -22.12 5.43 4.19
N ASN A 70 -21.43 5.72 5.27
CA ASN A 70 -19.97 5.88 5.31
C ASN A 70 -19.34 4.89 6.28
N THR A 71 -18.09 4.48 6.03
CA THR A 71 -17.35 3.65 6.97
C THR A 71 -16.65 4.51 8.01
N ASP A 72 -16.28 3.90 9.12
CA ASP A 72 -15.42 4.47 10.13
C ASP A 72 -14.21 5.18 9.48
N PRO A 73 -14.01 6.50 9.70
CA PRO A 73 -12.96 7.28 9.06
C PRO A 73 -11.53 6.81 9.39
N GLU A 74 -11.36 6.06 10.48
CA GLU A 74 -10.07 5.48 10.85
C GLU A 74 -9.80 4.13 10.16
N SER A 75 -10.78 3.54 9.47
CA SER A 75 -10.62 2.28 8.75
C SER A 75 -10.00 2.47 7.37
N ALA A 76 -9.20 1.50 6.95
CA ALA A 76 -8.66 1.41 5.60
C ALA A 76 -9.47 0.39 4.77
N TYR A 77 -10.77 0.63 4.63
CA TYR A 77 -11.69 -0.27 3.95
C TYR A 77 -11.58 -0.13 2.42
N GLY A 78 -11.58 -1.27 1.72
CA GLY A 78 -11.56 -1.34 0.27
C GLY A 78 -10.30 -1.97 -0.31
N PRO A 79 -10.27 -2.22 -1.63
CA PRO A 79 -9.15 -2.84 -2.30
C PRO A 79 -7.91 -1.95 -2.27
N LYS A 80 -6.74 -2.59 -2.25
CA LYS A 80 -5.43 -1.94 -2.20
C LYS A 80 -4.49 -2.62 -3.16
N VAL A 81 -3.65 -1.85 -3.81
CA VAL A 81 -2.56 -2.32 -4.66
C VAL A 81 -1.27 -1.67 -4.24
N LEU A 82 -0.21 -2.45 -4.13
CA LEU A 82 1.13 -1.99 -3.83
C LEU A 82 2.00 -2.01 -5.07
N LEU A 83 2.66 -0.90 -5.36
CA LEU A 83 3.72 -0.81 -6.37
C LEU A 83 5.07 -0.97 -5.69
N MET A 84 5.89 -1.90 -6.19
CA MET A 84 7.28 -2.05 -5.78
C MET A 84 8.20 -2.28 -6.97
N ASP A 85 9.50 -2.06 -6.78
CA ASP A 85 10.51 -2.31 -7.80
C ASP A 85 11.78 -2.92 -7.22
N GLN A 86 12.76 -3.17 -8.08
CA GLN A 86 14.05 -3.74 -7.71
C GLN A 86 14.93 -2.83 -6.83
N TYR A 87 14.50 -1.61 -6.59
CA TYR A 87 15.15 -0.63 -5.71
C TYR A 87 14.46 -0.51 -4.35
N SER A 88 13.34 -1.21 -4.17
CA SER A 88 12.70 -1.38 -2.86
C SER A 88 13.60 -2.27 -2.00
N ALA A 89 14.22 -1.70 -0.97
CA ALA A 89 15.27 -2.34 -0.18
C ALA A 89 15.05 -2.16 1.33
N SER A 90 15.56 -3.06 2.15
CA SER A 90 15.47 -3.01 3.61
C SER A 90 14.00 -2.94 4.08
N ASP A 91 13.53 -1.85 4.69
CA ASP A 91 12.11 -1.68 5.02
C ASP A 91 11.23 -1.67 3.76
N GLY A 92 11.79 -1.31 2.58
CA GLY A 92 11.14 -1.45 1.28
C GLY A 92 11.03 -2.91 0.79
N ASP A 93 11.79 -3.85 1.31
CA ASP A 93 11.57 -5.30 1.17
C ASP A 93 10.57 -5.81 2.22
N ILE A 94 10.68 -5.29 3.45
CA ILE A 94 9.86 -5.75 4.59
C ILE A 94 8.39 -5.34 4.40
N PHE A 95 8.14 -4.16 3.85
CA PHE A 95 6.77 -3.67 3.66
C PHE A 95 5.95 -4.52 2.70
N PRO A 96 6.41 -4.87 1.48
CA PRO A 96 5.71 -5.80 0.59
C PRO A 96 5.48 -7.17 1.22
N TYR A 97 6.45 -7.69 1.97
CA TYR A 97 6.28 -8.95 2.69
C TYR A 97 5.15 -8.87 3.73
N ARG A 98 5.11 -7.79 4.52
CA ARG A 98 4.00 -7.54 5.48
C ARG A 98 2.67 -7.36 4.77
N PHE A 99 2.65 -6.61 3.67
CA PHE A 99 1.47 -6.34 2.87
C PHE A 99 0.82 -7.63 2.38
N ARG A 100 1.63 -8.56 1.85
CA ARG A 100 1.19 -9.89 1.43
C ARG A 100 0.75 -10.74 2.61
N SER A 101 1.55 -10.83 3.67
CA SER A 101 1.25 -11.66 4.85
C SER A 101 -0.05 -11.27 5.54
N LEU A 102 -0.42 -10.00 5.49
CA LEU A 102 -1.68 -9.47 6.02
C LEU A 102 -2.85 -9.55 5.02
N GLY A 103 -2.61 -10.03 3.80
CA GLY A 103 -3.65 -10.14 2.76
C GLY A 103 -4.25 -8.78 2.37
N LEU A 104 -3.44 -7.72 2.34
CA LEU A 104 -3.93 -6.37 2.14
C LEU A 104 -4.33 -6.08 0.69
N GLY A 105 -3.76 -6.80 -0.29
CA GLY A 105 -4.06 -6.63 -1.71
C GLY A 105 -2.99 -7.24 -2.60
N LYS A 106 -2.98 -6.87 -3.88
CA LYS A 106 -2.01 -7.31 -4.88
C LYS A 106 -0.77 -6.42 -4.90
N ILE A 107 0.35 -7.03 -5.26
CA ILE A 107 1.63 -6.35 -5.46
C ILE A 107 1.96 -6.37 -6.95
N VAL A 108 2.22 -5.20 -7.53
CA VAL A 108 2.54 -5.00 -8.95
C VAL A 108 3.93 -4.41 -9.08
N GLY A 109 4.72 -4.87 -10.03
CA GLY A 109 6.02 -4.32 -10.35
C GLY A 109 7.13 -5.35 -10.53
N ARG A 110 8.26 -5.16 -9.87
CA ARG A 110 9.42 -6.04 -9.94
C ARG A 110 9.78 -6.55 -8.56
N ARG A 111 10.42 -7.73 -8.50
CA ARG A 111 10.98 -8.28 -7.26
C ARG A 111 11.82 -7.23 -6.56
N SER A 112 11.63 -7.07 -5.25
CA SER A 112 12.39 -6.17 -4.41
C SER A 112 13.85 -6.62 -4.26
N TRP A 113 14.69 -5.80 -3.65
CA TRP A 113 16.15 -5.99 -3.64
C TRP A 113 16.62 -7.21 -2.85
N GLY A 114 16.03 -7.48 -1.69
CA GLY A 114 16.39 -8.64 -0.88
C GLY A 114 17.50 -8.43 0.11
N GLY A 115 17.65 -7.24 0.65
CA GLY A 115 18.64 -6.94 1.67
C GLY A 115 18.00 -6.38 2.95
N VAL A 116 17.71 -7.24 3.91
CA VAL A 116 16.96 -6.90 5.13
C VAL A 116 17.73 -7.13 6.42
N VAL A 117 18.98 -7.58 6.35
CA VAL A 117 19.83 -7.69 7.53
C VAL A 117 20.02 -6.31 8.13
N GLY A 118 19.56 -6.16 9.37
CA GLY A 118 19.63 -4.91 10.10
C GLY A 118 21.07 -4.52 10.44
N ILE A 119 21.41 -3.28 10.15
CA ILE A 119 22.74 -2.72 10.33
C ILE A 119 22.76 -1.88 11.60
N ARG A 120 23.76 -2.11 12.45
CA ARG A 120 24.09 -1.21 13.55
C ARG A 120 25.44 -0.55 13.30
N GLY A 121 25.49 0.77 13.41
CA GLY A 121 26.73 1.52 13.38
C GLY A 121 27.61 1.20 14.58
N SER A 122 28.93 1.21 14.40
CA SER A 122 29.89 1.19 15.49
C SER A 122 30.09 2.60 16.06
N LEU A 123 30.80 2.69 17.20
CA LEU A 123 31.40 3.96 17.59
C LEU A 123 32.36 4.41 16.48
N PRO A 124 32.48 5.73 16.24
CA PRO A 124 33.41 6.24 15.24
C PRO A 124 34.84 5.80 15.54
N PHE A 125 35.59 5.48 14.50
CA PHE A 125 37.03 5.24 14.60
C PHE A 125 37.78 6.53 14.94
N VAL A 126 39.06 6.40 15.31
CA VAL A 126 39.91 7.55 15.67
C VAL A 126 40.01 8.59 14.56
N ASP A 127 39.89 8.17 13.30
CA ASP A 127 39.87 9.01 12.10
C ASP A 127 38.46 9.54 11.72
N GLY A 128 37.44 9.22 12.54
CA GLY A 128 36.05 9.59 12.27
C GLY A 128 35.30 8.64 11.32
N GLY A 129 35.97 7.58 10.82
CA GLY A 129 35.31 6.55 10.01
C GLY A 129 34.30 5.76 10.82
N ILE A 130 33.34 5.14 10.13
CA ILE A 130 32.23 4.34 10.70
C ILE A 130 32.23 2.96 10.06
N LEU A 131 32.09 1.91 10.85
CA LEU A 131 31.84 0.55 10.39
C LEU A 131 30.34 0.22 10.59
N ASN A 132 29.61 0.04 9.51
CA ASN A 132 28.30 -0.57 9.54
C ASN A 132 28.47 -2.10 9.62
N ARG A 133 27.83 -2.72 10.61
CA ARG A 133 27.91 -4.15 10.81
C ARG A 133 26.52 -4.78 10.83
N PRO A 134 26.34 -5.97 10.24
CA PRO A 134 25.09 -6.72 10.36
C PRO A 134 24.91 -7.17 11.81
N GLU A 135 23.69 -7.03 12.35
CA GLU A 135 23.45 -7.35 13.75
C GLU A 135 22.16 -8.15 13.98
N PHE A 136 21.12 -7.97 13.15
CA PHE A 136 19.88 -8.70 13.31
C PHE A 136 19.28 -9.03 11.94
N ALA A 137 18.49 -10.10 11.89
CA ALA A 137 17.78 -10.53 10.71
C ALA A 137 16.37 -11.01 11.08
N ASN A 138 15.47 -11.04 10.09
CA ASN A 138 14.09 -11.44 10.27
C ASN A 138 13.85 -12.83 9.65
N TYR A 139 13.26 -13.73 10.41
CA TYR A 139 12.75 -14.99 9.91
C TYR A 139 11.22 -15.03 10.01
N ASP A 140 10.59 -15.99 9.30
CA ASP A 140 9.13 -16.08 9.29
C ASP A 140 8.56 -16.46 10.67
N ILE A 141 7.27 -16.17 10.87
CA ILE A 141 6.58 -16.40 12.14
C ILE A 141 6.51 -17.89 12.54
N GLU A 142 6.68 -18.80 11.58
CA GLU A 142 6.68 -20.23 11.81
C GLU A 142 8.08 -20.78 12.15
N GLY A 143 9.11 -19.95 12.05
CA GLY A 143 10.50 -20.31 12.34
C GLY A 143 11.13 -21.25 11.30
N LYS A 144 10.66 -21.22 10.06
CA LYS A 144 11.08 -22.17 9.02
C LYS A 144 12.07 -21.59 8.04
N THR A 145 11.95 -20.29 7.70
CA THR A 145 12.74 -19.70 6.63
C THR A 145 13.17 -18.26 6.94
N TRP A 146 14.16 -17.80 6.20
CA TRP A 146 14.57 -16.40 6.06
C TRP A 146 13.99 -15.89 4.74
N PRO A 147 12.74 -15.38 4.74
CA PRO A 147 11.94 -15.28 3.51
C PRO A 147 12.39 -14.19 2.56
N ILE A 148 13.19 -13.23 2.98
CA ILE A 148 13.53 -12.03 2.20
C ILE A 148 15.02 -11.94 1.90
N GLU A 149 15.87 -12.16 2.90
CA GLU A 149 17.33 -11.94 2.78
C GLU A 149 17.92 -12.76 1.63
N GLY A 150 18.67 -12.09 0.74
CA GLY A 150 19.32 -12.67 -0.43
C GLY A 150 18.40 -12.97 -1.60
N TYR A 151 17.09 -12.70 -1.49
CA TYR A 151 16.12 -12.99 -2.55
C TYR A 151 15.18 -11.83 -2.85
N GLY A 152 14.62 -11.20 -1.84
CA GLY A 152 13.57 -10.18 -1.95
C GLY A 152 12.14 -10.74 -1.91
N VAL A 153 11.20 -9.94 -2.34
CA VAL A 153 9.78 -10.28 -2.42
C VAL A 153 9.34 -10.21 -3.88
N ASP A 154 8.75 -11.30 -4.40
CA ASP A 154 8.19 -11.31 -5.75
C ASP A 154 6.89 -10.49 -5.81
N PRO A 155 6.60 -9.78 -6.90
CA PRO A 155 5.28 -9.22 -7.15
C PRO A 155 4.26 -10.32 -7.45
N ASP A 156 2.97 -10.04 -7.24
CA ASP A 156 1.89 -10.92 -7.74
C ASP A 156 1.69 -10.75 -9.25
N ILE A 157 1.99 -9.56 -9.76
CA ILE A 157 1.94 -9.24 -11.19
C ILE A 157 3.24 -8.55 -11.57
N GLU A 158 4.07 -9.27 -12.33
CA GLU A 158 5.34 -8.73 -12.77
C GLU A 158 5.14 -7.78 -13.94
N VAL A 159 5.63 -6.55 -13.79
CA VAL A 159 5.62 -5.51 -14.83
C VAL A 159 6.96 -4.78 -14.83
N TYR A 160 7.53 -4.62 -16.00
CA TYR A 160 8.76 -3.88 -16.22
C TYR A 160 8.50 -2.56 -16.92
N ASN A 161 8.91 -1.45 -16.32
CA ASN A 161 8.93 -0.16 -16.99
C ASN A 161 10.14 -0.08 -17.91
N ASN A 162 9.90 0.16 -19.19
CA ASN A 162 10.98 0.45 -20.12
C ASN A 162 11.54 1.85 -19.82
N PRO A 163 12.85 2.00 -19.51
CA PRO A 163 13.41 3.30 -19.13
C PRO A 163 13.24 4.39 -20.20
N ALA A 164 13.28 4.01 -21.49
CA ALA A 164 13.09 4.97 -22.58
C ALA A 164 11.64 5.50 -22.68
N ASP A 165 10.67 4.70 -22.27
CA ASP A 165 9.28 5.09 -22.24
C ASP A 165 8.93 5.81 -20.94
N GLU A 166 9.53 5.38 -19.83
CA GLU A 166 9.42 6.05 -18.52
C GLU A 166 9.96 7.49 -18.60
N TYR A 167 11.08 7.70 -19.31
CA TYR A 167 11.59 9.05 -19.60
C TYR A 167 10.58 9.94 -20.36
N LYS A 168 9.70 9.35 -21.16
CA LYS A 168 8.60 10.05 -21.87
C LYS A 168 7.34 10.17 -21.01
N GLY A 169 7.37 9.73 -19.76
CA GLY A 169 6.25 9.82 -18.82
C GLY A 169 5.30 8.62 -18.83
N LYS A 170 5.63 7.52 -19.54
CA LYS A 170 4.85 6.29 -19.50
C LYS A 170 5.23 5.46 -18.27
N ASP A 171 4.26 4.95 -17.54
CA ASP A 171 4.44 4.14 -16.34
C ASP A 171 3.55 2.87 -16.42
N ASP A 172 4.07 1.83 -17.07
CA ASP A 172 3.35 0.57 -17.27
C ASP A 172 2.98 -0.13 -15.95
N GLN A 173 3.80 0.03 -14.91
CA GLN A 173 3.51 -0.50 -13.58
C GLN A 173 2.31 0.23 -12.96
N LEU A 174 2.27 1.54 -13.05
CA LEU A 174 1.16 2.36 -12.56
C LEU A 174 -0.13 2.03 -13.32
N ASP A 175 -0.06 1.97 -14.64
CA ASP A 175 -1.21 1.64 -15.49
C ASP A 175 -1.77 0.26 -15.13
N LYS A 176 -0.91 -0.74 -14.90
CA LYS A 176 -1.34 -2.08 -14.47
C LYS A 176 -1.94 -2.08 -13.07
N ALA A 177 -1.38 -1.33 -12.16
CA ALA A 177 -1.93 -1.21 -10.81
C ALA A 177 -3.32 -0.55 -10.81
N LEU A 178 -3.53 0.46 -11.66
CA LEU A 178 -4.84 1.08 -11.88
C LEU A 178 -5.85 0.09 -12.48
N GLU A 179 -5.45 -0.69 -13.48
CA GLU A 179 -6.30 -1.75 -14.05
C GLU A 179 -6.76 -2.73 -12.96
N VAL A 180 -5.82 -3.22 -12.15
CA VAL A 180 -6.11 -4.18 -11.07
C VAL A 180 -7.06 -3.59 -10.04
N ILE A 181 -6.81 -2.38 -9.57
CA ILE A 181 -7.66 -1.78 -8.52
C ILE A 181 -9.05 -1.43 -9.04
N LEU A 182 -9.17 -1.01 -10.29
CA LEU A 182 -10.47 -0.75 -10.92
C LEU A 182 -11.29 -2.04 -11.10
N GLU A 183 -10.63 -3.15 -11.43
CA GLU A 183 -11.32 -4.45 -11.51
C GLU A 183 -11.79 -4.94 -10.13
N GLU A 184 -10.96 -4.80 -9.11
CA GLU A 184 -11.34 -5.15 -7.74
C GLU A 184 -12.49 -4.25 -7.22
N LEU A 185 -12.52 -2.98 -7.61
CA LEU A 185 -13.61 -2.06 -7.27
C LEU A 185 -14.95 -2.47 -7.87
N LYS A 186 -14.98 -2.98 -9.12
CA LYS A 186 -16.21 -3.49 -9.75
C LYS A 186 -16.83 -4.65 -8.97
N ASN A 187 -15.97 -5.49 -8.38
CA ASN A 187 -16.35 -6.66 -7.60
C ASN A 187 -16.60 -6.36 -6.12
N ARG A 188 -16.47 -5.10 -5.72
CA ARG A 188 -16.66 -4.68 -4.33
C ARG A 188 -18.11 -4.88 -3.91
N LYS A 189 -18.30 -5.47 -2.72
CA LYS A 189 -19.63 -5.52 -2.09
C LYS A 189 -20.05 -4.12 -1.66
N GLU A 190 -21.23 -3.73 -2.03
CA GLU A 190 -21.85 -2.50 -1.50
C GLU A 190 -22.04 -2.58 0.02
N LEU A 191 -22.02 -1.43 0.66
CA LEU A 191 -22.34 -1.37 2.08
C LEU A 191 -23.81 -1.74 2.27
N PRO A 192 -24.17 -2.50 3.32
CA PRO A 192 -25.54 -2.86 3.58
C PRO A 192 -26.40 -1.62 3.84
N ALA A 193 -27.65 -1.66 3.43
CA ALA A 193 -28.61 -0.61 3.74
C ALA A 193 -28.79 -0.48 5.27
N PRO A 194 -29.01 0.72 5.79
CA PRO A 194 -29.24 0.91 7.21
C PRO A 194 -30.50 0.17 7.68
N PRO A 195 -30.49 -0.40 8.88
CA PRO A 195 -31.69 -1.02 9.45
C PRO A 195 -32.79 0.03 9.70
N PRO A 196 -34.04 -0.38 9.80
CA PRO A 196 -35.11 0.53 10.18
C PRO A 196 -34.82 1.22 11.53
N TYR A 197 -35.11 2.51 11.61
CA TYR A 197 -34.98 3.23 12.88
C TYR A 197 -35.85 2.61 13.95
N MET A 198 -35.27 2.45 15.13
CA MET A 198 -36.06 2.00 16.30
C MET A 198 -37.16 2.99 16.62
N LYS A 199 -38.39 2.49 16.82
CA LYS A 199 -39.47 3.31 17.36
C LYS A 199 -39.09 3.77 18.76
N ARG A 200 -39.23 5.05 19.04
CA ARG A 200 -39.16 5.54 20.42
C ARG A 200 -40.38 5.05 21.18
N ASN A 201 -40.14 4.37 22.28
CA ASN A 201 -41.18 4.06 23.24
C ASN A 201 -41.61 5.32 23.97
#